data_6179a60eb8863727e29d21b4e3318cc5
#
_entry.id   6179a60eb8863727e29d21b4e3318cc5
#
_cell.length_a   1.000
_cell.length_b   1.000
_cell.length_c   1.000
_cell.angle_alpha   90.00
_cell.angle_beta   90.00
_cell.angle_gamma   90.00
#
_symmetry.space_group_name_H-M   'P 1'
#
loop_
_entity.id
_entity.type
_entity.pdbx_description
1 polymer ?
#
loop_
_entity_poly.entity_id
_entity_poly.type
_entity_poly.pdbx_seq_one_letter_code
_entity_poly.pdbx_strand_id
1 'polypeptide(L)'
;MMSRLDKSKVINSALELLNEVGIEGLTTRKLAQKLGVEQPTLYWHVKNKRALLDALAIEMLDRHHTHFCPLEGESWQDFLRNNAKSFRCALLSHRDGAKVHLGTRPTEKQYETLENQLAFLCQQGFSLENALYALSAVGHFTLGCVLEDQEHQV
;
A
#
# COMPACT_ATOMS: atom_id res chain seq x y z
N MET A 1 -11.19 -31.49 0.25
CA MET A 1 -10.22 -31.08 1.29
C MET A 1 -10.35 -29.58 1.51
N MET A 2 -10.89 -29.13 2.64
CA MET A 2 -10.93 -27.67 2.94
C MET A 2 -9.49 -27.20 3.14
N SER A 3 -8.99 -26.37 2.23
CA SER A 3 -7.67 -25.73 2.38
C SER A 3 -7.66 -24.96 3.70
N ARG A 4 -6.68 -25.25 4.55
CA ARG A 4 -6.47 -24.54 5.83
C ARG A 4 -6.46 -23.03 5.55
N LEU A 5 -7.25 -22.27 6.31
CA LEU A 5 -7.22 -20.81 6.22
C LEU A 5 -5.82 -20.32 6.62
N ASP A 6 -5.18 -19.59 5.74
CA ASP A 6 -3.91 -18.93 6.00
C ASP A 6 -4.04 -17.42 5.76
N LYS A 7 -3.02 -16.65 6.18
CA LYS A 7 -3.03 -15.20 6.08
C LYS A 7 -3.09 -14.71 4.62
N SER A 8 -2.41 -15.41 3.71
CA SER A 8 -2.40 -15.03 2.28
C SER A 8 -3.80 -15.19 1.67
N LYS A 9 -4.50 -16.27 1.97
CA LYS A 9 -5.88 -16.48 1.51
C LYS A 9 -6.83 -15.42 2.06
N VAL A 10 -6.66 -15.04 3.34
CA VAL A 10 -7.45 -13.96 3.95
C VAL A 10 -7.21 -12.63 3.23
N ILE A 11 -5.96 -12.26 2.98
CA ILE A 11 -5.60 -11.01 2.29
C ILE A 11 -6.11 -11.00 0.84
N ASN A 12 -5.93 -12.09 0.08
CA ASN A 12 -6.43 -12.17 -1.29
C ASN A 12 -7.95 -12.02 -1.35
N SER A 13 -8.68 -12.75 -0.51
CA SER A 13 -10.14 -12.63 -0.46
C SER A 13 -10.61 -11.25 -0.01
N ALA A 14 -9.84 -10.58 0.84
CA ALA A 14 -10.15 -9.22 1.26
C ALA A 14 -9.89 -8.18 0.14
N LEU A 15 -8.84 -8.34 -0.67
CA LEU A 15 -8.60 -7.51 -1.85
C LEU A 15 -9.70 -7.70 -2.91
N GLU A 16 -10.14 -8.94 -3.15
CA GLU A 16 -11.28 -9.20 -4.03
C GLU A 16 -12.55 -8.52 -3.49
N LEU A 17 -12.85 -8.70 -2.20
CA LEU A 17 -14.02 -8.10 -1.57
C LEU A 17 -13.96 -6.57 -1.60
N LEU A 18 -12.76 -5.98 -1.40
CA LEU A 18 -12.54 -4.54 -1.54
C LEU A 18 -12.97 -4.03 -2.93
N ASN A 19 -12.59 -4.74 -3.99
CA ASN A 19 -12.98 -4.38 -5.36
C ASN A 19 -14.50 -4.48 -5.58
N GLU A 20 -15.17 -5.44 -4.94
CA GLU A 20 -16.61 -5.64 -5.06
C GLU A 20 -17.42 -4.58 -4.33
N VAL A 21 -17.06 -4.28 -3.08
CA VAL A 21 -17.91 -3.48 -2.17
C VAL A 21 -17.30 -2.15 -1.71
N GLY A 22 -16.05 -1.85 -2.09
CA GLY A 22 -15.31 -0.67 -1.64
C GLY A 22 -14.91 -0.74 -0.16
N ILE A 23 -14.17 0.29 0.29
CA ILE A 23 -13.64 0.35 1.67
C ILE A 23 -14.74 0.43 2.73
N GLU A 24 -15.83 1.14 2.44
CA GLU A 24 -16.97 1.26 3.36
C GLU A 24 -17.71 -0.07 3.52
N GLY A 25 -17.86 -0.81 2.41
CA GLY A 25 -18.49 -2.12 2.40
C GLY A 25 -17.63 -3.26 2.96
N LEU A 26 -16.31 -3.05 3.06
CA LEU A 26 -15.36 -4.04 3.56
C LEU A 26 -15.48 -4.19 5.07
N THR A 27 -16.07 -5.28 5.54
CA THR A 27 -16.22 -5.61 6.95
C THR A 27 -15.68 -7.00 7.26
N THR A 28 -15.21 -7.22 8.49
CA THR A 28 -14.75 -8.55 8.93
C THR A 28 -15.86 -9.60 8.83
N ARG A 29 -17.12 -9.22 9.02
CA ARG A 29 -18.28 -10.10 8.86
C ARG A 29 -18.45 -10.56 7.42
N LYS A 30 -18.41 -9.64 6.45
CA LYS A 30 -18.50 -9.98 5.01
C LYS A 30 -17.32 -10.81 4.55
N LEU A 31 -16.12 -10.50 5.05
CA LEU A 31 -14.92 -11.27 4.74
C LEU A 31 -15.01 -12.71 5.28
N ALA A 32 -15.47 -12.90 6.53
CA ALA A 32 -15.70 -14.23 7.08
C ALA A 32 -16.74 -15.01 6.26
N GLN A 33 -17.83 -14.37 5.86
CA GLN A 33 -18.84 -14.96 4.98
C GLN A 33 -18.26 -15.38 3.61
N LYS A 34 -17.46 -14.49 2.97
CA LYS A 34 -16.79 -14.80 1.68
C LYS A 34 -15.82 -15.99 1.81
N LEU A 35 -15.13 -16.09 2.93
CA LEU A 35 -14.19 -17.20 3.23
C LEU A 35 -14.87 -18.48 3.66
N GLY A 36 -16.18 -18.45 3.97
CA GLY A 36 -16.92 -19.62 4.48
C GLY A 36 -16.48 -20.03 5.87
N VAL A 37 -16.05 -19.09 6.72
CA VAL A 37 -15.61 -19.33 8.10
C VAL A 37 -16.41 -18.47 9.07
N GLU A 38 -16.38 -18.86 10.35
CA GLU A 38 -16.94 -18.04 11.43
C GLU A 38 -16.03 -16.84 11.74
N GLN A 39 -16.62 -15.73 12.16
CA GLN A 39 -15.90 -14.50 12.47
C GLN A 39 -14.80 -14.68 13.53
N PRO A 40 -14.95 -15.46 14.61
CA PRO A 40 -13.86 -15.76 15.54
C PRO A 40 -12.63 -16.39 14.90
N THR A 41 -12.82 -17.25 13.88
CA THR A 41 -11.71 -17.85 13.13
C THR A 41 -10.91 -16.82 12.35
N LEU A 42 -11.58 -15.81 11.79
CA LEU A 42 -10.92 -14.71 11.09
C LEU A 42 -10.04 -13.87 12.02
N TYR A 43 -10.46 -13.66 13.27
CA TYR A 43 -9.71 -12.85 14.24
C TYR A 43 -8.32 -13.41 14.61
N TRP A 44 -8.08 -14.70 14.40
CA TRP A 44 -6.74 -15.27 14.54
C TRP A 44 -5.76 -14.72 13.49
N HIS A 45 -6.27 -14.29 12.33
CA HIS A 45 -5.46 -13.75 11.23
C HIS A 45 -5.49 -12.22 11.19
N VAL A 46 -6.62 -11.60 11.54
CA VAL A 46 -6.85 -10.15 11.46
C VAL A 46 -7.63 -9.66 12.67
N LYS A 47 -6.97 -8.92 13.55
CA LYS A 47 -7.54 -8.51 14.85
C LYS A 47 -8.73 -7.53 14.73
N ASN A 48 -8.72 -6.66 13.72
CA ASN A 48 -9.76 -5.62 13.50
C ASN A 48 -9.65 -5.05 12.08
N LYS A 49 -10.62 -4.17 11.70
CA LYS A 49 -10.64 -3.54 10.37
C LYS A 49 -9.36 -2.74 10.08
N ARG A 50 -8.79 -2.01 11.06
CA ARG A 50 -7.54 -1.25 10.84
C ARG A 50 -6.37 -2.17 10.49
N ALA A 51 -6.19 -3.24 11.24
CA ALA A 51 -5.16 -4.24 10.97
C ALA A 51 -5.34 -4.92 9.59
N LEU A 52 -6.59 -5.11 9.16
CA LEU A 52 -6.89 -5.59 7.82
C LEU A 52 -6.43 -4.57 6.76
N LEU A 53 -6.82 -3.30 6.89
CA LEU A 53 -6.44 -2.26 5.93
C LEU A 53 -4.92 -2.07 5.87
N ASP A 54 -4.21 -2.12 7.00
CA ASP A 54 -2.74 -2.07 7.03
C ASP A 54 -2.14 -3.24 6.24
N ALA A 55 -2.66 -4.45 6.42
CA ALA A 55 -2.20 -5.62 5.68
C ALA A 55 -2.49 -5.53 4.18
N LEU A 56 -3.65 -4.99 3.78
CA LEU A 56 -3.99 -4.77 2.37
C LEU A 56 -3.09 -3.72 1.73
N ALA A 57 -2.80 -2.61 2.43
CA ALA A 57 -1.91 -1.57 1.93
C ALA A 57 -0.48 -2.12 1.69
N ILE A 58 0.04 -2.90 2.63
CA ILE A 58 1.35 -3.56 2.49
C ILE A 58 1.35 -4.48 1.27
N GLU A 59 0.32 -5.33 1.13
CA GLU A 59 0.22 -6.27 0.02
C GLU A 59 0.12 -5.58 -1.35
N MET A 60 -0.64 -4.48 -1.45
CA MET A 60 -0.73 -3.67 -2.67
C MET A 60 0.64 -3.09 -3.05
N LEU A 61 1.37 -2.55 -2.07
CA LEU A 61 2.71 -2.02 -2.29
C LEU A 61 3.70 -3.13 -2.68
N ASP A 62 3.74 -4.24 -1.96
CA ASP A 62 4.65 -5.35 -2.25
C ASP A 62 4.44 -5.94 -3.65
N ARG A 63 3.20 -5.96 -4.15
CA ARG A 63 2.89 -6.49 -5.50
C ARG A 63 3.12 -5.49 -6.63
N HIS A 64 2.86 -4.21 -6.39
CA HIS A 64 2.71 -3.25 -7.48
C HIS A 64 3.65 -2.04 -7.41
N HIS A 65 4.24 -1.74 -6.24
CA HIS A 65 5.25 -0.69 -6.12
C HIS A 65 6.64 -1.25 -6.43
N THR A 66 6.92 -1.44 -7.72
CA THR A 66 8.12 -2.13 -8.21
C THR A 66 9.39 -1.27 -8.25
N HIS A 67 9.24 0.06 -8.17
CA HIS A 67 10.37 1.01 -8.21
C HIS A 67 10.49 1.79 -6.88
N PHE A 68 10.57 1.05 -5.78
CA PHE A 68 10.67 1.63 -4.43
C PHE A 68 12.11 1.99 -4.02
N CYS A 69 13.13 1.45 -4.69
CA CYS A 69 14.54 1.78 -4.49
C CYS A 69 15.16 2.31 -5.79
N PRO A 70 16.16 3.21 -5.71
CA PRO A 70 16.89 3.66 -6.87
C PRO A 70 17.69 2.52 -7.51
N LEU A 71 17.86 2.57 -8.83
CA LEU A 71 18.66 1.65 -9.59
C LEU A 71 20.09 2.17 -9.72
N GLU A 72 21.04 1.27 -9.98
CA GLU A 72 22.43 1.63 -10.24
C GLU A 72 22.53 2.56 -11.47
N GLY A 73 23.20 3.69 -11.31
CA GLY A 73 23.37 4.70 -12.36
C GLY A 73 22.13 5.55 -12.65
N GLU A 74 21.04 5.39 -11.90
CA GLU A 74 19.83 6.19 -12.08
C GLU A 74 20.05 7.62 -11.58
N SER A 75 19.52 8.63 -12.31
CA SER A 75 19.50 10.01 -11.82
C SER A 75 18.41 10.18 -10.76
N TRP A 76 18.59 11.15 -9.85
CA TRP A 76 17.58 11.43 -8.83
C TRP A 76 16.24 11.85 -9.43
N GLN A 77 16.24 12.55 -10.58
CA GLN A 77 15.03 12.96 -11.30
C GLN A 77 14.25 11.74 -11.82
N ASP A 78 14.98 10.79 -12.41
CA ASP A 78 14.36 9.56 -12.93
C ASP A 78 13.87 8.69 -11.79
N PHE A 79 14.66 8.55 -10.72
CA PHE A 79 14.24 7.83 -9.53
C PHE A 79 12.93 8.38 -8.95
N LEU A 80 12.85 9.68 -8.66
CA LEU A 80 11.64 10.28 -8.08
C LEU A 80 10.44 10.11 -9.02
N ARG A 81 10.63 10.29 -10.33
CA ARG A 81 9.57 10.09 -11.33
C ARG A 81 9.08 8.64 -11.38
N ASN A 82 10.01 7.68 -11.44
CA ASN A 82 9.70 6.26 -11.54
C ASN A 82 9.10 5.71 -10.24
N ASN A 83 9.60 6.17 -9.09
CA ASN A 83 9.03 5.87 -7.79
C ASN A 83 7.57 6.36 -7.70
N ALA A 84 7.29 7.61 -8.06
CA ALA A 84 5.94 8.16 -8.08
C ALA A 84 4.99 7.37 -8.99
N LYS A 85 5.42 7.04 -10.21
CA LYS A 85 4.63 6.23 -11.15
C LYS A 85 4.34 4.84 -10.59
N SER A 86 5.34 4.19 -10.02
CA SER A 86 5.22 2.87 -9.42
C SER A 86 4.29 2.89 -8.20
N PHE A 87 4.41 3.90 -7.34
CA PHE A 87 3.51 4.11 -6.20
C PHE A 87 2.07 4.36 -6.65
N ARG A 88 1.87 5.21 -7.67
CA ARG A 88 0.56 5.43 -8.27
C ARG A 88 -0.07 4.13 -8.78
N CYS A 89 0.70 3.28 -9.48
CA CYS A 89 0.23 1.97 -9.94
C CYS A 89 -0.24 1.10 -8.77
N ALA A 90 0.50 1.08 -7.66
CA ALA A 90 0.12 0.31 -6.48
C ALA A 90 -1.21 0.82 -5.87
N LEU A 91 -1.38 2.13 -5.74
CA LEU A 91 -2.60 2.72 -5.21
C LEU A 91 -3.82 2.50 -6.12
N LEU A 92 -3.63 2.48 -7.45
CA LEU A 92 -4.68 2.22 -8.43
C LEU A 92 -4.98 0.73 -8.65
N SER A 93 -4.19 -0.16 -8.09
CA SER A 93 -4.33 -1.61 -8.30
C SER A 93 -5.65 -2.18 -7.78
N HIS A 94 -6.29 -1.49 -6.83
CA HIS A 94 -7.55 -1.90 -6.23
C HIS A 94 -8.45 -0.70 -5.98
N ARG A 95 -9.77 -0.96 -5.97
CA ARG A 95 -10.78 0.03 -5.60
C ARG A 95 -10.46 0.63 -4.23
N ASP A 96 -10.56 1.94 -4.09
CA ASP A 96 -10.26 2.70 -2.88
C ASP A 96 -8.82 2.50 -2.35
N GLY A 97 -7.87 2.08 -3.20
CA GLY A 97 -6.51 1.75 -2.77
C GLY A 97 -5.79 2.91 -2.10
N ALA A 98 -6.01 4.15 -2.54
CA ALA A 98 -5.48 5.34 -1.89
C ALA A 98 -6.05 5.52 -0.48
N LYS A 99 -7.36 5.31 -0.29
CA LYS A 99 -8.02 5.35 1.04
C LYS A 99 -7.53 4.23 1.95
N VAL A 100 -7.29 3.03 1.40
CA VAL A 100 -6.73 1.90 2.14
C VAL A 100 -5.33 2.24 2.65
N HIS A 101 -4.50 2.86 1.80
CA HIS A 101 -3.14 3.28 2.17
C HIS A 101 -3.14 4.43 3.19
N LEU A 102 -4.12 5.32 3.14
CA LEU A 102 -4.17 6.50 4.00
C LEU A 102 -4.22 6.12 5.49
N GLY A 103 -3.29 6.69 6.27
CA GLY A 103 -3.18 6.46 7.72
C GLY A 103 -2.60 5.09 8.10
N THR A 104 -2.03 4.32 7.15
CA THR A 104 -1.26 3.12 7.47
C THR A 104 0.04 3.48 8.19
N ARG A 105 0.49 2.59 9.07
CA ARG A 105 1.77 2.77 9.77
C ARG A 105 2.87 2.07 8.96
N PRO A 106 4.03 2.74 8.74
CA PRO A 106 5.16 2.11 8.09
C PRO A 106 5.64 0.88 8.87
N THR A 107 6.07 -0.13 8.14
CA THR A 107 6.75 -1.33 8.67
C THR A 107 8.26 -1.09 8.76
N GLU A 108 8.99 -1.94 9.48
CA GLU A 108 10.46 -1.89 9.52
C GLU A 108 11.06 -1.89 8.11
N LYS A 109 10.59 -2.76 7.23
CA LYS A 109 11.01 -2.83 5.81
C LYS A 109 10.81 -1.48 5.08
N GLN A 110 9.72 -0.78 5.36
CA GLN A 110 9.45 0.52 4.74
C GLN A 110 10.35 1.63 5.31
N TYR A 111 10.73 1.56 6.59
CA TYR A 111 11.75 2.45 7.17
C TYR A 111 13.13 2.20 6.55
N GLU A 112 13.56 0.95 6.39
CA GLU A 112 14.82 0.61 5.70
C GLU A 112 14.82 1.12 4.25
N THR A 113 13.69 0.98 3.56
CA THR A 113 13.52 1.52 2.20
C THR A 113 13.67 3.04 2.18
N LEU A 114 13.04 3.76 3.12
CA LEU A 114 13.16 5.21 3.24
C LEU A 114 14.61 5.64 3.51
N GLU A 115 15.32 4.94 4.39
CA GLU A 115 16.74 5.21 4.68
C GLU A 115 17.60 5.07 3.42
N ASN A 116 17.38 4.03 2.62
CA ASN A 116 18.09 3.83 1.34
C ASN A 116 17.78 4.95 0.33
N GLN A 117 16.54 5.37 0.23
CA GLN A 117 16.13 6.47 -0.64
C GLN A 117 16.77 7.80 -0.21
N LEU A 118 16.78 8.10 1.09
CA LEU A 118 17.41 9.29 1.66
C LEU A 118 18.92 9.29 1.41
N ALA A 119 19.59 8.16 1.67
CA ALA A 119 21.01 8.00 1.43
C ALA A 119 21.37 8.25 -0.04
N PHE A 120 20.59 7.70 -0.97
CA PHE A 120 20.76 7.94 -2.40
C PHE A 120 20.63 9.43 -2.76
N LEU A 121 19.57 10.10 -2.31
CA LEU A 121 19.36 11.54 -2.60
C LEU A 121 20.49 12.40 -2.00
N CYS A 122 20.96 12.07 -0.80
CA CYS A 122 22.10 12.77 -0.20
C CYS A 122 23.39 12.59 -1.03
N GLN A 123 23.64 11.41 -1.58
CA GLN A 123 24.76 11.17 -2.51
C GLN A 123 24.62 11.98 -3.81
N GLN A 124 23.39 12.32 -4.20
CA GLN A 124 23.10 13.19 -5.36
C GLN A 124 23.18 14.71 -5.03
N GLY A 125 23.60 15.07 -3.81
CA GLY A 125 23.82 16.45 -3.38
C GLY A 125 22.67 17.10 -2.60
N PHE A 126 21.62 16.38 -2.24
CA PHE A 126 20.57 16.88 -1.36
C PHE A 126 21.06 16.94 0.09
N SER A 127 20.63 17.94 0.85
CA SER A 127 20.65 17.84 2.30
C SER A 127 19.63 16.80 2.76
N LEU A 128 19.82 16.20 3.94
CA LEU A 128 18.86 15.22 4.47
C LEU A 128 17.44 15.79 4.57
N GLU A 129 17.33 17.05 4.99
CA GLU A 129 16.06 17.76 5.08
C GLU A 129 15.37 17.90 3.70
N ASN A 130 16.13 18.35 2.68
CA ASN A 130 15.59 18.48 1.32
C ASN A 130 15.26 17.14 0.69
N ALA A 131 16.03 16.10 0.96
CA ALA A 131 15.72 14.73 0.52
C ALA A 131 14.40 14.24 1.12
N LEU A 132 14.19 14.46 2.42
CA LEU A 132 12.93 14.12 3.09
C LEU A 132 11.74 14.90 2.53
N TYR A 133 11.90 16.21 2.32
CA TYR A 133 10.85 17.04 1.71
C TYR A 133 10.52 16.59 0.30
N ALA A 134 11.52 16.28 -0.53
CA ALA A 134 11.29 15.81 -1.90
C ALA A 134 10.49 14.50 -1.93
N LEU A 135 10.89 13.51 -1.14
CA LEU A 135 10.16 12.22 -1.04
C LEU A 135 8.73 12.43 -0.52
N SER A 136 8.58 13.22 0.54
CA SER A 136 7.27 13.51 1.13
C SER A 136 6.35 14.24 0.15
N ALA A 137 6.86 15.26 -0.54
CA ALA A 137 6.09 16.03 -1.51
C ALA A 137 5.61 15.15 -2.68
N VAL A 138 6.49 14.33 -3.24
CA VAL A 138 6.16 13.40 -4.33
C VAL A 138 5.15 12.35 -3.85
N GLY A 139 5.34 11.78 -2.67
CA GLY A 139 4.44 10.78 -2.09
C GLY A 139 3.04 11.36 -1.82
N HIS A 140 2.95 12.49 -1.15
CA HIS A 140 1.66 13.14 -0.84
C HIS A 140 0.94 13.64 -2.09
N PHE A 141 1.67 14.21 -3.06
CA PHE A 141 1.10 14.63 -4.34
C PHE A 141 0.50 13.42 -5.08
N THR A 142 1.26 12.33 -5.19
CA THR A 142 0.80 11.10 -5.84
C THR A 142 -0.44 10.53 -5.17
N LEU A 143 -0.44 10.45 -3.83
CA LEU A 143 -1.58 9.97 -3.06
C LEU A 143 -2.82 10.86 -3.26
N GLY A 144 -2.66 12.18 -3.22
CA GLY A 144 -3.74 13.15 -3.44
C GLY A 144 -4.37 13.01 -4.81
N CYS A 145 -3.55 12.93 -5.88
CA CYS A 145 -4.05 12.73 -7.24
C CYS A 145 -4.86 11.42 -7.37
N VAL A 146 -4.37 10.32 -6.78
CA VAL A 146 -5.11 9.04 -6.85
C VAL A 146 -6.40 9.08 -6.05
N LEU A 147 -6.40 9.76 -4.90
CA LEU A 147 -7.64 9.97 -4.12
C LEU A 147 -8.70 10.68 -4.97
N GLU A 148 -8.34 11.78 -5.63
CA GLU A 148 -9.25 12.50 -6.52
C GLU A 148 -9.71 11.64 -7.69
N ASP A 149 -8.80 10.92 -8.36
CA ASP A 149 -9.14 10.02 -9.46
C ASP A 149 -10.16 8.95 -9.02
N GLN A 150 -9.98 8.37 -7.83
CA GLN A 150 -10.86 7.30 -7.31
C GLN A 150 -12.22 7.85 -6.82
N GLU A 151 -12.29 9.08 -6.31
CA GLU A 151 -13.58 9.71 -5.96
C GLU A 151 -14.44 10.01 -7.18
N HIS A 152 -13.84 10.35 -8.33
CA HIS A 152 -14.60 10.65 -9.56
C HIS A 152 -15.07 9.39 -10.31
N GLN A 153 -14.64 8.19 -9.89
CA GLN A 153 -15.04 6.91 -10.50
C GLN A 153 -16.26 6.25 -9.82
N VAL A 154 -16.86 6.91 -8.83
CA VAL A 154 -18.04 6.39 -8.07
C VAL A 154 -19.35 6.85 -8.71
#